data_fc562769642c6ea234217a95bdbc2232
#
_entry.id   fc562769642c6ea234217a95bdbc2232
#
_cell.length_a   1.000
_cell.length_b   1.000
_cell.length_c   1.000
_cell.angle_alpha   90.00
_cell.angle_beta   90.00
_cell.angle_gamma   90.00
#
_symmetry.space_group_name_H-M   'P 1'
#
loop_
_entity.id
_entity.type
_entity.pdbx_description
1 polymer ?
#
loop_
_entity_poly.entity_id
_entity_poly.type
_entity_poly.pdbx_seq_one_letter_code
_entity_poly.pdbx_strand_id
1 'polypeptide(L)'
;MPPSNAAHPASGLDPLTALIQEVISARAAMTAARRVPLGSSNVVKQTRTRLLDALEAYTAELDARHLPVPYAIRDDLRIQRLALGKVAGPPA
;
A
#
# COMPACT_ATOMS: atom_id res chain seq x y z
N MET A 1 0.78 35.53 3.91
CA MET A 1 0.56 34.92 3.77
C MET A 1 0.68 34.12 3.80
N PRO A 2 0.76 33.74 3.69
CA PRO A 2 0.76 33.00 3.48
C PRO A 2 0.52 32.16 3.34
N PRO A 3 0.45 32.03 3.23
CA PRO A 3 0.25 31.27 3.10
C PRO A 3 0.15 30.33 2.74
N SER A 4 0.21 30.25 2.47
CA SER A 4 0.11 29.52 2.02
C SER A 4 0.33 28.58 2.15
N ASN A 5 0.61 28.40 2.39
CA ASN A 5 0.84 27.52 2.49
C ASN A 5 0.62 26.77 2.97
N ALA A 6 0.68 27.22 2.97
CA ALA A 6 0.34 26.54 3.87
C ALA A 6 -0.55 25.60 3.47
N ALA A 7 -1.08 25.96 3.12
CA ALA A 7 -1.94 25.22 2.80
C ALA A 7 -1.56 24.11 2.18
N HIS A 8 -0.84 23.98 2.05
CA HIS A 8 -0.57 23.07 1.45
C HIS A 8 -0.05 22.03 1.99
N PRO A 9 -0.22 21.66 3.05
CA PRO A 9 0.35 20.52 3.57
C PRO A 9 0.15 19.35 2.71
N ALA A 10 -1.04 19.04 2.40
CA ALA A 10 -1.24 17.92 1.57
C ALA A 10 -0.56 18.09 0.24
N SER A 11 -0.68 19.26 -0.31
CA SER A 11 -0.06 19.51 -1.59
C SER A 11 1.44 19.64 -1.46
N GLY A 12 1.94 19.81 -0.25
CA GLY A 12 3.36 19.87 -0.04
C GLY A 12 4.03 18.52 0.06
N LEU A 13 3.26 17.45 0.16
CA LEU A 13 3.85 16.12 0.27
C LEU A 13 4.38 15.65 -1.06
N ASP A 14 5.57 15.11 -1.03
CA ASP A 14 6.08 14.39 -2.17
C ASP A 14 5.19 13.18 -2.43
N PRO A 15 4.86 12.88 -3.67
CA PRO A 15 4.01 11.73 -3.96
C PRO A 15 4.53 10.44 -3.34
N LEU A 16 5.82 10.27 -3.30
CA LEU A 16 6.41 9.07 -2.71
C LEU A 16 6.11 8.99 -1.21
N THR A 17 6.22 10.12 -0.53
CA THR A 17 5.90 10.19 0.89
C THR A 17 4.44 9.86 1.15
N ALA A 18 3.55 10.41 0.34
CA ALA A 18 2.12 10.14 0.48
C ALA A 18 1.82 8.65 0.25
N LEU A 19 2.48 8.05 -0.72
CA LEU A 19 2.27 6.65 -1.03
C LEU A 19 2.78 5.73 0.09
N ILE A 20 3.95 6.03 0.66
CA ILE A 20 4.44 5.19 1.75
C ILE A 20 3.56 5.35 2.99
N GLN A 21 3.01 6.53 3.22
CA GLN A 21 2.08 6.72 4.32
C GLN A 21 0.81 5.92 4.12
N GLU A 22 0.35 5.80 2.88
CA GLU A 22 -0.80 4.95 2.60
C GLU A 22 -0.48 3.49 2.84
N VAL A 23 0.73 3.03 2.50
CA VAL A 23 1.16 1.67 2.80
C VAL A 23 1.13 1.44 4.30
N ILE A 24 1.67 2.36 5.08
CA ILE A 24 1.71 2.23 6.54
C ILE A 24 0.29 2.16 7.09
N SER A 25 -0.59 3.05 6.63
CA SER A 25 -1.96 3.08 7.08
C SER A 25 -2.71 1.80 6.70
N ALA A 26 -2.50 1.31 5.49
CA ALA A 26 -3.14 0.09 5.04
C ALA A 26 -2.65 -1.13 5.82
N ARG A 27 -1.37 -1.16 6.18
CA ARG A 27 -0.85 -2.24 7.04
C ARG A 27 -1.49 -2.21 8.42
N ALA A 28 -1.65 -1.02 8.98
CA ALA A 28 -2.30 -0.89 10.29
C ALA A 28 -3.75 -1.36 10.20
N ALA A 29 -4.45 -1.02 9.15
CA ALA A 29 -5.81 -1.47 8.95
C ALA A 29 -5.89 -2.99 8.82
N MET A 30 -4.93 -3.58 8.13
CA MET A 30 -4.88 -5.03 7.99
C MET A 30 -4.65 -5.72 9.33
N THR A 31 -3.73 -5.19 10.13
CA THR A 31 -3.47 -5.72 11.45
C THR A 31 -4.73 -5.63 12.32
N ALA A 32 -5.42 -4.49 12.27
CA ALA A 32 -6.64 -4.33 13.05
C ALA A 32 -7.72 -5.29 12.59
N ALA A 33 -7.88 -5.49 11.29
CA ALA A 33 -8.88 -6.40 10.76
C ALA A 33 -8.65 -7.83 11.23
N ARG A 34 -7.38 -8.23 11.35
CA ARG A 34 -7.05 -9.59 11.77
C ARG A 34 -7.29 -9.84 13.25
N ARG A 35 -7.39 -8.77 14.06
CA ARG A 35 -7.60 -8.91 15.49
C ARG A 35 -9.04 -9.15 15.86
N VAL A 36 -9.96 -8.93 14.94
CA VAL A 36 -11.38 -9.14 15.22
C VAL A 36 -11.65 -10.64 15.17
N PRO A 37 -12.02 -11.26 16.30
CA PRO A 37 -12.15 -12.72 16.34
C PRO A 37 -13.15 -13.27 15.35
N LEU A 38 -14.26 -12.58 15.19
CA LEU A 38 -15.28 -12.99 14.24
C LEU A 38 -15.31 -12.04 13.06
N GLY A 39 -14.15 -11.48 12.76
CA GLY A 39 -14.05 -10.54 11.68
C GLY A 39 -14.55 -11.15 10.38
N SER A 40 -15.26 -10.36 9.64
CA SER A 40 -15.75 -10.76 8.35
C SER A 40 -14.59 -11.04 7.43
N SER A 41 -14.61 -12.16 6.74
CA SER A 41 -13.59 -12.43 5.74
C SER A 41 -13.63 -11.39 4.64
N ASN A 42 -14.76 -10.75 4.44
CA ASN A 42 -14.90 -9.65 3.51
C ASN A 42 -14.06 -8.45 3.92
N VAL A 43 -14.11 -8.11 5.22
CA VAL A 43 -13.32 -6.98 5.73
C VAL A 43 -11.85 -7.27 5.58
N VAL A 44 -11.41 -8.47 5.91
CA VAL A 44 -10.02 -8.85 5.76
C VAL A 44 -9.61 -8.78 4.29
N LYS A 45 -10.46 -9.28 3.41
CA LYS A 45 -10.16 -9.24 1.98
C LYS A 45 -10.07 -7.81 1.46
N GLN A 46 -10.98 -6.95 1.89
CA GLN A 46 -10.98 -5.56 1.47
C GLN A 46 -9.74 -4.82 1.96
N THR A 47 -9.35 -5.04 3.20
CA THR A 47 -8.15 -4.39 3.72
C THR A 47 -6.90 -4.93 3.04
N ARG A 48 -6.90 -6.22 2.70
CA ARG A 48 -5.78 -6.80 1.97
C ARG A 48 -5.67 -6.22 0.57
N THR A 49 -6.80 -6.03 -0.09
CA THR A 49 -6.82 -5.41 -1.42
C THR A 49 -6.31 -3.98 -1.34
N ARG A 50 -6.73 -3.25 -0.32
CA ARG A 50 -6.24 -1.89 -0.11
C ARG A 50 -4.72 -1.87 0.07
N LEU A 51 -4.20 -2.80 0.85
CA LEU A 51 -2.76 -2.88 1.07
C LEU A 51 -2.03 -3.22 -0.24
N LEU A 52 -2.55 -4.16 -1.00
CA LEU A 52 -1.94 -4.50 -2.28
C LEU A 52 -1.93 -3.30 -3.22
N ASP A 53 -3.05 -2.59 -3.32
CA ASP A 53 -3.13 -1.41 -4.18
C ASP A 53 -2.12 -0.34 -3.76
N ALA A 54 -1.96 -0.13 -2.45
CA ALA A 54 -1.01 0.83 -1.93
C ALA A 54 0.43 0.41 -2.26
N LEU A 55 0.73 -0.87 -2.11
CA LEU A 55 2.07 -1.38 -2.41
C LEU A 55 2.38 -1.26 -3.90
N GLU A 56 1.40 -1.56 -4.74
CA GLU A 56 1.61 -1.46 -6.18
C GLU A 56 1.80 -0.02 -6.63
N ALA A 57 1.03 0.90 -6.05
CA ALA A 57 1.18 2.31 -6.38
C ALA A 57 2.55 2.84 -5.94
N TYR A 58 3.00 2.44 -4.76
CA TYR A 58 4.30 2.85 -4.26
C TYR A 58 5.42 2.31 -5.15
N THR A 59 5.32 1.03 -5.52
CA THR A 59 6.30 0.40 -6.39
C THR A 59 6.34 1.08 -7.76
N ALA A 60 5.18 1.40 -8.30
CA ALA A 60 5.10 2.07 -9.59
C ALA A 60 5.77 3.43 -9.56
N GLU A 61 5.60 4.16 -8.45
CA GLU A 61 6.23 5.47 -8.32
C GLU A 61 7.75 5.34 -8.21
N LEU A 62 8.22 4.35 -7.45
CA LEU A 62 9.65 4.10 -7.37
C LEU A 62 10.22 3.77 -8.75
N ASP A 63 9.52 2.92 -9.47
CA ASP A 63 9.96 2.51 -10.80
C ASP A 63 9.99 3.71 -11.76
N ALA A 64 8.97 4.57 -11.69
CA ALA A 64 8.94 5.76 -12.53
C ALA A 64 10.10 6.71 -12.24
N ARG A 65 10.64 6.67 -11.04
CA ARG A 65 11.77 7.48 -10.64
C ARG A 65 13.10 6.75 -10.78
N HIS A 66 13.09 5.54 -11.31
CA HIS A 66 14.27 4.70 -11.44
C HIS A 66 14.94 4.42 -10.10
N LEU A 67 14.12 4.30 -9.05
CA LEU A 67 14.61 3.98 -7.72
C LEU A 67 14.39 2.50 -7.44
N PRO A 68 15.29 1.88 -6.69
CA PRO A 68 15.13 0.47 -6.37
C PRO A 68 13.95 0.26 -5.42
N VAL A 69 13.27 -0.86 -5.58
CA VAL A 69 12.19 -1.24 -4.69
C VAL A 69 12.80 -1.98 -3.51
N PRO A 70 12.53 -1.53 -2.27
CA PRO A 70 13.05 -2.25 -1.11
C PRO A 70 12.58 -3.70 -1.10
N TYR A 71 13.43 -4.57 -0.62
CA TYR A 71 13.13 -5.99 -0.61
C TYR A 71 11.85 -6.29 0.18
N ALA A 72 11.68 -5.60 1.31
CA ALA A 72 10.49 -5.82 2.12
C ALA A 72 9.21 -5.49 1.38
N ILE A 73 9.24 -4.48 0.51
CA ILE A 73 8.08 -4.12 -0.29
C ILE A 73 7.80 -5.19 -1.34
N ARG A 74 8.84 -5.69 -1.97
CA ARG A 74 8.70 -6.78 -2.96
C ARG A 74 8.11 -8.02 -2.33
N ASP A 75 8.58 -8.35 -1.14
CA ASP A 75 8.12 -9.54 -0.43
C ASP A 75 6.65 -9.39 -0.05
N ASP A 76 6.28 -8.20 0.46
CA ASP A 76 4.90 -7.92 0.79
C ASP A 76 3.99 -8.02 -0.44
N LEU A 77 4.44 -7.48 -1.56
CA LEU A 77 3.67 -7.59 -2.79
C LEU A 77 3.39 -9.03 -3.14
N ARG A 78 4.41 -9.86 -3.06
CA ARG A 78 4.27 -11.27 -3.38
C ARG A 78 3.28 -11.94 -2.45
N ILE A 79 3.41 -11.67 -1.16
CA ILE A 79 2.53 -12.26 -0.16
C ILE A 79 1.09 -11.86 -0.40
N GLN A 80 0.84 -10.57 -0.63
CA GLN A 80 -0.53 -10.10 -0.82
C GLN A 80 -1.15 -10.63 -2.11
N ARG A 81 -0.35 -10.70 -3.17
CA ARG A 81 -0.84 -11.26 -4.42
C ARG A 81 -1.20 -12.72 -4.29
N LEU A 82 -0.37 -13.48 -3.60
CA LEU A 82 -0.66 -14.89 -3.36
C LEU A 82 -1.94 -15.06 -2.55
N ALA A 83 -2.08 -14.25 -1.49
CA ALA A 83 -3.23 -14.36 -0.61
C ALA A 83 -4.53 -14.01 -1.34
N LEU A 84 -4.47 -13.11 -2.31
CA LEU A 84 -5.65 -12.71 -3.07
C LEU A 84 -5.85 -13.52 -4.34
N GLY A 85 -4.98 -14.48 -4.59
CA GLY A 85 -5.06 -15.26 -5.81
C GLY A 85 -4.68 -14.49 -7.06
N LYS A 86 -3.93 -13.41 -6.91
CA LYS A 86 -3.50 -12.58 -8.04
C LYS A 86 -2.06 -12.87 -8.43
N VAL A 87 -1.72 -14.12 -8.47
CA VAL A 87 -0.38 -14.51 -8.85
C VAL A 87 -0.23 -14.25 -10.34
N ALA A 88 0.78 -13.55 -10.64
CA ALA A 88 1.02 -13.31 -12.01
C ALA A 88 1.64 -14.51 -12.60
N GLY A 89 1.46 -14.88 -13.44
CA GLY A 89 2.08 -15.85 -13.87
C GLY A 89 1.65 -16.92 -14.24
N PRO A 90 1.74 -17.48 -14.77
CA PRO A 90 1.33 -18.33 -15.14
C PRO A 90 1.41 -19.26 -15.28
N PRO A 91 1.37 -19.56 -15.32
CA PRO A 91 1.41 -20.24 -15.35
C PRO A 91 1.52 -21.19 -15.94
N ALA A 92 1.60 -21.44 -16.16
CA ALA A 92 1.74 -22.30 -16.75
C ALA A 92 1.73 -22.86 -17.11
#